data_65ae3e28a1566f1379b79625dcda8837
#
_entry.id   65ae3e28a1566f1379b79625dcda8837
#
_cell.length_a   1.000
_cell.length_b   1.000
_cell.length_c   1.000
_cell.angle_alpha   90.00
_cell.angle_beta   90.00
_cell.angle_gamma   90.00
#
_symmetry.space_group_name_H-M   'P 1'
#
loop_
_entity.id
_entity.type
_entity.pdbx_description
1 polymer ?
#
loop_
_entity_poly.entity_id
_entity_poly.type
_entity_poly.pdbx_seq_one_letter_code
_entity_poly.pdbx_strand_id
1 'polypeptide(L)'
;MPPSTSSALRWLRRETLGNLFLIAILFGIVGRWDWWPGWALSAIYILWSVLTAAFILPVHPEMLAERARIHPDQRKWDLTLLWLMGVAMLLEYTLACLDVRLGWTGPLPLGVHLGGLALAFIGYDLLLVWSMVTNAFFVATYRIQSERQHAVVSSGPYHRVRHPGYLGTILMHLGVSFLLGSLWALIPGMLAAAVLVIRTALEDKVLHAELPGYSDYAARVRWRLLPGVW
;
A
#
# COMPACT_ATOMS: atom_id res chain seq x y z
N MET A 1 -11.19 23.93 -6.16
CA MET A 1 -11.95 24.24 -4.93
C MET A 1 -11.29 23.54 -3.78
N PRO A 2 -11.09 24.15 -2.62
CA PRO A 2 -10.60 23.44 -1.45
C PRO A 2 -11.55 22.27 -1.13
N PRO A 3 -11.03 21.15 -0.61
CA PRO A 3 -11.88 20.00 -0.29
C PRO A 3 -12.95 20.48 0.69
N SER A 4 -14.20 20.08 0.46
CA SER A 4 -15.22 20.36 1.45
C SER A 4 -14.78 19.71 2.76
N THR A 5 -14.90 20.43 3.87
CA THR A 5 -14.58 19.95 5.23
C THR A 5 -15.16 18.53 5.46
N SER A 6 -16.26 18.22 4.77
CA SER A 6 -16.93 16.93 4.82
C SER A 6 -16.14 15.78 4.18
N SER A 7 -15.29 16.01 3.15
CA SER A 7 -14.51 14.94 2.51
C SER A 7 -13.29 14.55 3.36
N ALA A 8 -12.60 15.52 3.93
CA ALA A 8 -11.49 15.30 4.85
C ALA A 8 -11.96 14.57 6.13
N LEU A 9 -13.11 14.96 6.69
CA LEU A 9 -13.70 14.28 7.85
C LEU A 9 -14.11 12.84 7.54
N ARG A 10 -14.67 12.56 6.36
CA ARG A 10 -15.01 11.19 5.95
C ARG A 10 -13.76 10.33 5.81
N TRP A 11 -12.71 10.86 5.18
CA TRP A 11 -11.43 10.19 5.08
C TRP A 11 -10.84 9.89 6.47
N LEU A 12 -10.73 10.89 7.34
CA LEU A 12 -10.20 10.76 8.70
C LEU A 12 -10.97 9.70 9.51
N ARG A 13 -12.31 9.73 9.45
CA ARG A 13 -13.15 8.72 10.12
C ARG A 13 -12.85 7.31 9.61
N ARG A 14 -12.70 7.13 8.29
CA ARG A 14 -12.38 5.83 7.70
C ARG A 14 -11.03 5.32 8.17
N GLU A 15 -9.99 6.17 8.15
CA GLU A 15 -8.65 5.81 8.60
C GLU A 15 -8.63 5.46 10.10
N THR A 16 -9.30 6.26 10.92
CA THR A 16 -9.41 5.99 12.37
C THR A 16 -10.09 4.65 12.63
N LEU A 17 -11.23 4.40 11.98
CA LEU A 17 -11.93 3.12 12.12
C LEU A 17 -11.10 1.94 11.60
N GLY A 18 -10.36 2.11 10.50
CA GLY A 18 -9.44 1.11 9.97
C GLY A 18 -8.31 0.78 10.95
N ASN A 19 -7.68 1.80 11.54
CA ASN A 19 -6.63 1.63 12.53
C ASN A 19 -7.15 0.94 13.82
N LEU A 20 -8.32 1.33 14.30
CA LEU A 20 -8.96 0.69 15.45
C LEU A 20 -9.30 -0.78 15.16
N PHE A 21 -9.81 -1.07 13.97
CA PHE A 21 -10.10 -2.43 13.52
C PHE A 21 -8.82 -3.29 13.43
N LEU A 22 -7.73 -2.73 12.89
CA LEU A 22 -6.43 -3.41 12.86
C LEU A 22 -5.96 -3.76 14.27
N ILE A 23 -5.96 -2.79 15.19
CA ILE A 23 -5.57 -2.99 16.60
C ILE A 23 -6.45 -4.08 17.23
N ALA A 24 -7.77 -4.03 17.01
CA ALA A 24 -8.70 -5.01 17.55
C ALA A 24 -8.41 -6.44 17.03
N ILE A 25 -8.11 -6.60 15.74
CA ILE A 25 -7.72 -7.90 15.17
C ILE A 25 -6.40 -8.38 15.78
N LEU A 26 -5.36 -7.55 15.76
CA LEU A 26 -4.03 -7.93 16.22
C LEU A 26 -4.07 -8.40 17.68
N PHE A 27 -4.56 -7.56 18.58
CA PHE A 27 -4.55 -7.84 20.01
C PHE A 27 -5.68 -8.78 20.45
N GLY A 28 -6.81 -8.78 19.75
CA GLY A 28 -7.91 -9.72 20.00
C GLY A 28 -7.55 -11.16 19.70
N ILE A 29 -6.78 -11.42 18.63
CA ILE A 29 -6.34 -12.77 18.27
C ILE A 29 -5.15 -13.20 19.15
N VAL A 30 -4.13 -12.34 19.30
CA VAL A 30 -2.94 -12.66 20.12
C VAL A 30 -3.31 -12.83 21.58
N GLY A 31 -4.28 -12.07 22.10
CA GLY A 31 -4.81 -12.20 23.46
C GLY A 31 -3.93 -11.56 24.53
N ARG A 32 -2.96 -10.71 24.17
CA ARG A 32 -2.09 -9.99 25.12
C ARG A 32 -1.70 -8.61 24.58
N TRP A 33 -1.56 -7.63 25.47
CA TRP A 33 -1.27 -6.23 25.14
C TRP A 33 0.21 -5.85 25.20
N ASP A 34 1.06 -6.70 25.78
CA ASP A 34 2.52 -6.52 25.90
C ASP A 34 3.31 -6.90 24.65
N TRP A 35 2.62 -7.21 23.53
CA TRP A 35 3.20 -7.62 22.27
C TRP A 35 3.64 -6.40 21.44
N TRP A 36 4.91 -6.01 21.61
CA TRP A 36 5.47 -4.83 20.96
C TRP A 36 5.41 -4.82 19.42
N PRO A 37 5.54 -5.98 18.68
CA PRO A 37 5.42 -5.94 17.22
C PRO A 37 4.04 -5.50 16.73
N GLY A 38 2.99 -5.86 17.44
CA GLY A 38 1.64 -5.39 17.15
C GLY A 38 1.49 -3.87 17.31
N TRP A 39 2.11 -3.30 18.35
CA TRP A 39 2.16 -1.85 18.54
C TRP A 39 3.00 -1.15 17.46
N ALA A 40 4.13 -1.75 17.07
CA ALA A 40 4.98 -1.21 16.01
C ALA A 40 4.23 -1.18 14.65
N LEU A 41 3.51 -2.25 14.29
CA LEU A 41 2.68 -2.26 13.09
C LEU A 41 1.54 -1.24 13.19
N SER A 42 0.87 -1.14 14.33
CA SER A 42 -0.18 -0.12 14.55
C SER A 42 0.38 1.29 14.40
N ALA A 43 1.59 1.54 14.88
CA ALA A 43 2.26 2.83 14.74
C ALA A 43 2.57 3.18 13.27
N ILE A 44 2.99 2.21 12.43
CA ILE A 44 3.17 2.39 10.99
C ILE A 44 1.85 2.88 10.35
N TYR A 45 0.73 2.22 10.62
CA TYR A 45 -0.56 2.61 10.03
C TYR A 45 -1.08 3.96 10.51
N ILE A 46 -0.88 4.27 11.79
CA ILE A 46 -1.21 5.59 12.34
C ILE A 46 -0.32 6.67 11.71
N LEU A 47 0.99 6.40 11.61
CA LEU A 47 1.95 7.32 11.00
C LEU A 47 1.61 7.57 9.52
N TRP A 48 1.29 6.51 8.77
CA TRP A 48 0.82 6.65 7.37
C TRP A 48 -0.41 7.57 7.28
N SER A 49 -1.38 7.43 8.18
CA SER A 49 -2.56 8.31 8.24
C SER A 49 -2.16 9.77 8.54
N VAL A 50 -1.21 9.98 9.46
CA VAL A 50 -0.68 11.31 9.80
C VAL A 50 0.08 11.91 8.62
N LEU A 51 0.97 11.15 7.99
CA LEU A 51 1.75 11.62 6.84
C LEU A 51 0.84 11.93 5.63
N THR A 52 -0.19 11.11 5.40
CA THR A 52 -1.20 11.37 4.37
C THR A 52 -1.95 12.67 4.65
N ALA A 53 -2.37 12.90 5.90
CA ALA A 53 -3.02 14.15 6.28
C ALA A 53 -2.10 15.35 6.15
N ALA A 54 -0.84 15.23 6.54
CA ALA A 54 0.12 16.32 6.55
C ALA A 54 0.63 16.71 5.15
N PHE A 55 0.88 15.72 4.28
CA PHE A 55 1.56 15.97 3.01
C PHE A 55 0.66 15.83 1.78
N ILE A 56 -0.37 14.98 1.83
CA ILE A 56 -1.23 14.72 0.66
C ILE A 56 -2.47 15.59 0.69
N LEU A 57 -3.13 15.73 1.83
CA LEU A 57 -4.34 16.52 1.95
C LEU A 57 -4.16 18.00 1.53
N PRO A 58 -3.04 18.69 1.85
CA PRO A 58 -2.80 20.07 1.39
C PRO A 58 -2.51 20.19 -0.12
N VAL A 59 -1.88 19.17 -0.73
CA VAL A 59 -1.38 19.23 -2.11
C VAL A 59 -2.37 18.59 -3.11
N HIS A 60 -2.95 17.45 -2.75
CA HIS A 60 -3.85 16.65 -3.60
C HIS A 60 -5.14 16.23 -2.88
N PRO A 61 -5.95 17.19 -2.39
CA PRO A 61 -7.16 16.87 -1.63
C PRO A 61 -8.19 16.09 -2.46
N GLU A 62 -8.27 16.36 -3.79
CA GLU A 62 -9.14 15.66 -4.72
C GLU A 62 -8.77 14.20 -4.88
N MET A 63 -7.48 13.84 -4.76
CA MET A 63 -7.01 12.45 -4.84
C MET A 63 -7.61 11.61 -3.71
N LEU A 64 -7.66 12.14 -2.48
CA LEU A 64 -8.28 11.43 -1.34
C LEU A 64 -9.79 11.27 -1.52
N ALA A 65 -10.45 12.25 -2.12
CA ALA A 65 -11.87 12.16 -2.47
C ALA A 65 -12.11 11.08 -3.53
N GLU A 66 -11.27 11.02 -4.57
CA GLU A 66 -11.32 10.00 -5.64
C GLU A 66 -11.07 8.59 -5.09
N ARG A 67 -10.13 8.39 -4.18
CA ARG A 67 -9.88 7.10 -3.54
C ARG A 67 -11.07 6.55 -2.73
N ALA A 68 -12.00 7.42 -2.34
CA ALA A 68 -13.20 7.04 -1.60
C ALA A 68 -14.43 6.79 -2.51
N ARG A 69 -14.31 7.05 -3.82
CA ARG A 69 -15.42 6.89 -4.77
C ARG A 69 -15.36 5.53 -5.47
N ILE A 70 -16.54 4.98 -5.76
CA ILE A 70 -16.72 3.84 -6.66
C ILE A 70 -17.08 4.44 -8.02
N HIS A 71 -16.28 4.15 -9.04
CA HIS A 71 -16.52 4.63 -10.39
C HIS A 71 -17.09 3.51 -11.27
N PRO A 72 -18.09 3.78 -12.11
CA PRO A 72 -18.68 2.76 -12.98
C PRO A 72 -17.74 2.27 -14.09
N ASP A 73 -16.69 3.04 -14.42
CA ASP A 73 -15.66 2.74 -15.40
C ASP A 73 -14.45 1.96 -14.84
N GLN A 74 -14.54 1.50 -13.60
CA GLN A 74 -13.50 0.67 -12.99
C GLN A 74 -13.32 -0.66 -13.74
N ARG A 75 -12.06 -1.02 -13.98
CA ARG A 75 -11.71 -2.28 -14.65
C ARG A 75 -12.04 -3.48 -13.75
N LYS A 76 -12.82 -4.43 -14.25
CA LYS A 76 -13.21 -5.63 -13.49
C LYS A 76 -11.99 -6.42 -12.98
N TRP A 77 -10.95 -6.56 -13.82
CA TRP A 77 -9.71 -7.24 -13.42
C TRP A 77 -9.03 -6.55 -12.24
N ASP A 78 -9.04 -5.21 -12.21
CA ASP A 78 -8.42 -4.43 -11.13
C ASP A 78 -9.18 -4.63 -9.81
N LEU A 79 -10.51 -4.58 -9.85
CA LEU A 79 -11.33 -4.87 -8.68
C LEU A 79 -11.11 -6.28 -8.14
N THR A 80 -10.97 -7.28 -9.03
CA THR A 80 -10.67 -8.66 -8.63
C THR A 80 -9.31 -8.75 -7.93
N LEU A 81 -8.27 -8.11 -8.48
CA LEU A 81 -6.94 -8.11 -7.87
C LEU A 81 -6.92 -7.36 -6.53
N LEU A 82 -7.64 -6.24 -6.42
CA LEU A 82 -7.78 -5.50 -5.15
C LEU A 82 -8.49 -6.34 -4.09
N TRP A 83 -9.53 -7.07 -4.47
CA TRP A 83 -10.22 -7.97 -3.57
C TRP A 83 -9.32 -9.11 -3.10
N LEU A 84 -8.59 -9.76 -4.02
CA LEU A 84 -7.60 -10.80 -3.70
C LEU A 84 -6.51 -10.28 -2.78
N MET A 85 -6.02 -9.07 -3.02
CA MET A 85 -5.04 -8.42 -2.16
C MET A 85 -5.58 -8.15 -0.76
N GLY A 86 -6.83 -7.67 -0.66
CA GLY A 86 -7.50 -7.46 0.64
C GLY A 86 -7.66 -8.76 1.44
N VAL A 87 -8.04 -9.86 0.78
CA VAL A 87 -8.11 -11.19 1.39
C VAL A 87 -6.73 -11.68 1.83
N ALA A 88 -5.71 -11.54 0.97
CA ALA A 88 -4.33 -11.92 1.31
C ALA A 88 -3.82 -11.14 2.52
N MET A 89 -4.05 -9.83 2.59
CA MET A 89 -3.69 -8.98 3.72
C MET A 89 -4.40 -9.41 5.02
N LEU A 90 -5.70 -9.70 4.95
CA LEU A 90 -6.45 -10.17 6.12
C LEU A 90 -5.92 -11.52 6.62
N LEU A 91 -5.61 -12.43 5.70
CA LEU A 91 -4.99 -13.72 6.01
C LEU A 91 -3.58 -13.55 6.60
N GLU A 92 -2.79 -12.63 6.08
CA GLU A 92 -1.45 -12.32 6.57
C GLU A 92 -1.49 -11.93 8.05
N TYR A 93 -2.35 -10.97 8.42
CA TYR A 93 -2.47 -10.53 9.81
C TYR A 93 -3.06 -11.62 10.72
N THR A 94 -4.09 -12.31 10.24
CA THR A 94 -4.72 -13.37 11.01
C THR A 94 -3.75 -14.52 11.27
N LEU A 95 -3.02 -14.99 10.26
CA LEU A 95 -2.03 -16.05 10.40
C LEU A 95 -0.85 -15.63 11.28
N ALA A 96 -0.37 -14.37 11.12
CA ALA A 96 0.69 -13.85 11.98
C ALA A 96 0.26 -13.88 13.46
N CYS A 97 -0.95 -13.41 13.75
CA CYS A 97 -1.46 -13.39 15.12
C CYS A 97 -1.70 -14.80 15.68
N LEU A 98 -2.22 -15.72 14.88
CA LEU A 98 -2.41 -17.12 15.27
C LEU A 98 -1.07 -17.82 15.49
N ASP A 99 -0.10 -17.58 14.63
CA ASP A 99 1.25 -18.14 14.76
C ASP A 99 1.91 -17.70 16.07
N VAL A 100 1.86 -16.40 16.37
CA VAL A 100 2.38 -15.87 17.65
C VAL A 100 1.63 -16.45 18.85
N ARG A 101 0.31 -16.59 18.78
CA ARG A 101 -0.50 -17.16 19.87
C ARG A 101 -0.23 -18.64 20.10
N LEU A 102 -0.05 -19.39 19.03
CA LEU A 102 0.08 -20.85 19.04
C LEU A 102 1.54 -21.34 19.01
N GLY A 103 2.49 -20.42 18.75
CA GLY A 103 3.92 -20.69 18.77
C GLY A 103 4.43 -21.56 17.60
N TRP A 104 3.79 -21.51 16.44
CA TRP A 104 4.18 -22.35 15.29
C TRP A 104 5.58 -22.05 14.75
N THR A 105 5.92 -20.78 14.56
CA THR A 105 7.27 -20.35 14.12
C THR A 105 8.29 -20.37 15.25
N GLY A 106 7.84 -20.21 16.51
CA GLY A 106 8.72 -19.98 17.64
C GLY A 106 9.37 -18.57 17.64
N PRO A 107 10.24 -18.27 18.63
CA PRO A 107 10.82 -16.94 18.76
C PRO A 107 11.87 -16.66 17.67
N LEU A 108 11.70 -15.57 16.93
CA LEU A 108 12.70 -15.08 15.98
C LEU A 108 13.66 -14.08 16.64
N PRO A 109 14.92 -13.97 16.14
CA PRO A 109 15.85 -12.97 16.63
C PRO A 109 15.33 -11.54 16.49
N LEU A 110 15.64 -10.66 17.44
CA LEU A 110 15.23 -9.24 17.39
C LEU A 110 15.59 -8.57 16.06
N GLY A 111 16.76 -8.87 15.48
CA GLY A 111 17.19 -8.34 14.19
C GLY A 111 16.23 -8.62 13.04
N VAL A 112 15.52 -9.77 13.07
CA VAL A 112 14.50 -10.10 12.07
C VAL A 112 13.28 -9.18 12.20
N HIS A 113 12.79 -8.98 13.42
CA HIS A 113 11.69 -8.05 13.69
C HIS A 113 12.05 -6.61 13.28
N LEU A 114 13.25 -6.14 13.62
CA LEU A 114 13.73 -4.79 13.26
C LEU A 114 13.92 -4.65 11.75
N GLY A 115 14.42 -5.68 11.07
CA GLY A 115 14.48 -5.72 9.61
C GLY A 115 13.09 -5.64 8.97
N GLY A 116 12.13 -6.38 9.50
CA GLY A 116 10.72 -6.32 9.10
C GLY A 116 10.10 -4.94 9.32
N LEU A 117 10.35 -4.33 10.49
CA LEU A 117 9.92 -2.97 10.79
C LEU A 117 10.49 -1.95 9.79
N ALA A 118 11.80 -2.04 9.51
CA ALA A 118 12.44 -1.15 8.54
C ALA A 118 11.86 -1.31 7.12
N LEU A 119 11.65 -2.54 6.65
CA LEU A 119 11.04 -2.80 5.35
C LEU A 119 9.62 -2.24 5.26
N ALA A 120 8.79 -2.49 6.29
CA ALA A 120 7.42 -2.00 6.32
C ALA A 120 7.37 -0.47 6.36
N PHE A 121 8.18 0.17 7.19
CA PHE A 121 8.28 1.63 7.29
C PHE A 121 8.78 2.27 5.98
N ILE A 122 9.88 1.77 5.41
CA ILE A 122 10.43 2.29 4.16
C ILE A 122 9.42 2.12 3.02
N GLY A 123 8.74 0.98 2.95
CA GLY A 123 7.76 0.70 1.91
C GLY A 123 6.51 1.57 2.06
N TYR A 124 5.88 1.57 3.20
CA TYR A 124 4.57 2.16 3.39
C TYR A 124 4.62 3.66 3.73
N ASP A 125 5.41 4.03 4.73
CA ASP A 125 5.45 5.40 5.20
C ASP A 125 6.34 6.32 4.36
N LEU A 126 7.41 5.79 3.76
CA LEU A 126 8.29 6.61 2.93
C LEU A 126 7.95 6.50 1.44
N LEU A 127 8.08 5.30 0.85
CA LEU A 127 8.01 5.16 -0.61
C LEU A 127 6.58 5.33 -1.15
N LEU A 128 5.57 4.75 -0.47
CA LEU A 128 4.17 4.91 -0.89
C LEU A 128 3.70 6.36 -0.71
N VAL A 129 3.98 6.99 0.44
CA VAL A 129 3.59 8.40 0.67
C VAL A 129 4.31 9.32 -0.33
N TRP A 130 5.61 9.13 -0.57
CA TRP A 130 6.33 9.90 -1.58
C TRP A 130 5.73 9.74 -2.97
N SER A 131 5.33 8.51 -3.34
CA SER A 131 4.64 8.25 -4.61
C SER A 131 3.32 9.01 -4.72
N MET A 132 2.53 9.03 -3.63
CA MET A 132 1.25 9.73 -3.57
C MET A 132 1.40 11.26 -3.60
N VAL A 133 2.38 11.81 -2.89
CA VAL A 133 2.67 13.26 -2.92
C VAL A 133 3.11 13.72 -4.30
N THR A 134 3.86 12.87 -5.01
CA THR A 134 4.38 13.21 -6.35
C THR A 134 3.32 13.08 -7.45
N ASN A 135 2.37 12.16 -7.30
CA ASN A 135 1.41 11.81 -8.36
C ASN A 135 -0.03 12.12 -7.95
N ALA A 136 -0.56 13.21 -8.46
CA ALA A 136 -1.95 13.63 -8.24
C ALA A 136 -3.01 12.64 -8.76
N PHE A 137 -2.63 11.72 -9.64
CA PHE A 137 -3.51 10.69 -10.22
C PHE A 137 -3.44 9.35 -9.50
N PHE A 138 -2.73 9.27 -8.37
CA PHE A 138 -2.57 8.07 -7.58
C PHE A 138 -3.88 7.68 -6.85
N VAL A 139 -4.64 6.79 -7.44
CA VAL A 139 -5.96 6.33 -6.93
C VAL A 139 -5.93 4.86 -6.53
N ALA A 140 -6.96 4.43 -5.80
CA ALA A 140 -7.03 3.05 -5.32
C ALA A 140 -7.34 2.06 -6.45
N THR A 141 -8.25 2.43 -7.35
CA THR A 141 -8.68 1.62 -8.50
C THR A 141 -8.13 2.22 -9.78
N TYR A 142 -7.59 1.35 -10.65
CA TYR A 142 -7.00 1.80 -11.91
C TYR A 142 -8.05 2.31 -12.90
N ARG A 143 -7.85 3.55 -13.37
CA ARG A 143 -8.56 4.15 -14.49
C ARG A 143 -7.76 5.32 -15.09
N ILE A 144 -7.96 5.62 -16.37
CA ILE A 144 -7.50 6.89 -16.94
C ILE A 144 -8.47 7.99 -16.53
N GLN A 145 -7.95 9.04 -15.90
CA GLN A 145 -8.73 10.16 -15.36
C GLN A 145 -8.77 11.32 -16.37
N SER A 146 -9.36 11.06 -17.55
CA SER A 146 -9.38 12.04 -18.67
C SER A 146 -10.03 13.36 -18.27
N GLU A 147 -11.04 13.32 -17.40
CA GLU A 147 -11.72 14.50 -16.86
C GLU A 147 -10.81 15.37 -15.97
N ARG A 148 -9.70 14.81 -15.48
CA ARG A 148 -8.66 15.51 -14.70
C ARG A 148 -7.40 15.77 -15.52
N GLN A 149 -7.46 15.60 -16.87
CA GLN A 149 -6.31 15.76 -17.75
C GLN A 149 -5.13 14.88 -17.33
N HIS A 150 -5.39 13.57 -17.12
CA HIS A 150 -4.39 12.62 -16.68
C HIS A 150 -3.14 12.69 -17.54
N ALA A 151 -2.01 13.01 -16.93
CA ALA A 151 -0.72 13.15 -17.57
C ALA A 151 0.32 12.25 -16.92
N VAL A 152 1.38 11.93 -17.66
CA VAL A 152 2.50 11.12 -17.18
C VAL A 152 3.27 11.88 -16.11
N VAL A 153 3.44 11.26 -14.95
CA VAL A 153 4.30 11.75 -13.87
C VAL A 153 5.65 11.03 -13.94
N SER A 154 6.73 11.80 -14.07
CA SER A 154 8.11 11.27 -14.19
C SER A 154 9.08 11.82 -13.15
N SER A 155 8.59 12.61 -12.20
CA SER A 155 9.39 13.21 -11.11
C SER A 155 9.43 12.31 -9.87
N GLY A 156 10.20 12.72 -8.87
CA GLY A 156 10.32 12.02 -7.59
C GLY A 156 10.72 10.54 -7.78
N PRO A 157 10.03 9.59 -7.13
CA PRO A 157 10.38 8.17 -7.24
C PRO A 157 10.10 7.61 -8.64
N TYR A 158 9.22 8.26 -9.43
CA TYR A 158 8.87 7.84 -10.79
C TYR A 158 9.99 8.04 -11.82
N HIS A 159 11.06 8.76 -11.48
CA HIS A 159 12.21 8.85 -12.37
C HIS A 159 13.09 7.59 -12.33
N ARG A 160 12.94 6.72 -11.36
CA ARG A 160 13.73 5.47 -11.21
C ARG A 160 12.95 4.22 -11.57
N VAL A 161 11.69 4.14 -11.13
CA VAL A 161 10.79 3.03 -11.41
C VAL A 161 9.41 3.56 -11.74
N ARG A 162 8.66 2.84 -12.57
CA ARG A 162 7.35 3.30 -13.04
C ARG A 162 6.23 3.15 -12.02
N HIS A 163 6.35 2.17 -11.10
CA HIS A 163 5.32 1.87 -10.09
C HIS A 163 5.88 1.86 -8.66
N PRO A 164 6.45 2.97 -8.19
CA PRO A 164 7.12 3.02 -6.88
C PRO A 164 6.16 2.76 -5.72
N GLY A 165 4.90 3.15 -5.83
CA GLY A 165 3.89 2.89 -4.81
C GLY A 165 3.61 1.38 -4.63
N TYR A 166 3.60 0.61 -5.72
CA TYR A 166 3.44 -0.85 -5.64
C TYR A 166 4.67 -1.53 -5.05
N LEU A 167 5.87 -1.07 -5.41
CA LEU A 167 7.09 -1.50 -4.75
C LEU A 167 7.02 -1.27 -3.24
N GLY A 168 6.58 -0.08 -2.82
CA GLY A 168 6.40 0.26 -1.41
C GLY A 168 5.44 -0.70 -0.71
N THR A 169 4.30 -1.00 -1.32
CA THR A 169 3.31 -1.93 -0.77
C THR A 169 3.83 -3.37 -0.71
N ILE A 170 4.61 -3.82 -1.70
CA ILE A 170 5.28 -5.13 -1.67
C ILE A 170 6.27 -5.22 -0.49
N LEU A 171 7.11 -4.21 -0.31
CA LEU A 171 8.06 -4.16 0.82
C LEU A 171 7.33 -4.19 2.17
N MET A 172 6.21 -3.49 2.28
CA MET A 172 5.37 -3.49 3.48
C MET A 172 4.86 -4.90 3.79
N HIS A 173 4.24 -5.62 2.84
CA HIS A 173 3.73 -6.97 3.07
C HIS A 173 4.83 -7.96 3.49
N LEU A 174 5.98 -7.92 2.83
CA LEU A 174 7.12 -8.75 3.23
C LEU A 174 7.65 -8.35 4.62
N GLY A 175 7.71 -7.04 4.89
CA GLY A 175 8.16 -6.51 6.18
C GLY A 175 7.24 -6.88 7.34
N VAL A 176 5.93 -6.86 7.14
CA VAL A 176 4.92 -7.17 8.17
C VAL A 176 5.09 -8.60 8.70
N SER A 177 5.28 -9.58 7.84
CA SER A 177 5.46 -10.98 8.25
C SER A 177 6.66 -11.15 9.19
N PHE A 178 7.80 -10.52 8.87
CA PHE A 178 8.99 -10.54 9.71
C PHE A 178 8.81 -9.68 10.98
N LEU A 179 8.21 -8.50 10.87
CA LEU A 179 7.93 -7.64 12.03
C LEU A 179 7.08 -8.36 13.06
N LEU A 180 6.01 -9.02 12.62
CA LEU A 180 5.11 -9.75 13.53
C LEU A 180 5.70 -11.07 14.04
N GLY A 181 6.81 -11.54 13.45
CA GLY A 181 7.52 -12.74 13.89
C GLY A 181 6.90 -14.05 13.39
N SER A 182 6.26 -14.04 12.21
CA SER A 182 5.61 -15.21 11.66
C SER A 182 6.14 -15.56 10.26
N LEU A 183 6.67 -16.77 10.14
CA LEU A 183 7.04 -17.33 8.82
C LEU A 183 5.81 -17.81 8.04
N TRP A 184 4.74 -18.20 8.72
CA TRP A 184 3.49 -18.59 8.07
C TRP A 184 2.79 -17.42 7.38
N ALA A 185 2.90 -16.22 7.94
CA ALA A 185 2.37 -15.00 7.34
C ALA A 185 3.06 -14.61 6.02
N LEU A 186 4.29 -15.10 5.77
CA LEU A 186 4.96 -14.90 4.49
C LEU A 186 4.19 -15.49 3.31
N ILE A 187 3.41 -16.56 3.51
CA ILE A 187 2.64 -17.18 2.43
C ILE A 187 1.61 -16.18 1.85
N PRO A 188 0.67 -15.65 2.64
CA PRO A 188 -0.25 -14.63 2.13
C PRO A 188 0.45 -13.29 1.81
N GLY A 189 1.52 -12.92 2.50
CA GLY A 189 2.33 -11.74 2.16
C GLY A 189 2.96 -11.84 0.76
N MET A 190 3.53 -13.00 0.41
CA MET A 190 4.03 -13.26 -0.95
C MET A 190 2.89 -13.33 -1.97
N LEU A 191 1.71 -13.84 -1.61
CA LEU A 191 0.55 -13.81 -2.48
C LEU A 191 0.13 -12.36 -2.78
N ALA A 192 0.08 -11.49 -1.78
CA ALA A 192 -0.20 -10.06 -1.97
C ALA A 192 0.85 -9.40 -2.88
N ALA A 193 2.14 -9.72 -2.69
CA ALA A 193 3.22 -9.25 -3.55
C ALA A 193 3.05 -9.74 -5.00
N ALA A 194 2.70 -11.00 -5.22
CA ALA A 194 2.44 -11.57 -6.55
C ALA A 194 1.24 -10.88 -7.23
N VAL A 195 0.16 -10.63 -6.49
CA VAL A 195 -1.00 -9.87 -7.00
C VAL A 195 -0.58 -8.48 -7.46
N LEU A 196 0.27 -7.79 -6.69
CA LEU A 196 0.79 -6.47 -7.07
C LEU A 196 1.70 -6.51 -8.29
N VAL A 197 2.52 -7.55 -8.46
CA VAL A 197 3.33 -7.75 -9.68
C VAL A 197 2.41 -7.94 -10.89
N ILE A 198 1.38 -8.77 -10.80
CA ILE A 198 0.39 -8.96 -11.86
C ILE A 198 -0.33 -7.64 -12.18
N ARG A 199 -0.77 -6.93 -11.14
CA ARG A 199 -1.43 -5.63 -11.26
C ARG A 199 -0.54 -4.62 -11.99
N THR A 200 0.75 -4.55 -11.60
CA THR A 200 1.75 -3.72 -12.27
C THR A 200 1.86 -4.03 -13.76
N ALA A 201 1.92 -5.30 -14.15
CA ALA A 201 2.02 -5.70 -15.56
C ALA A 201 0.78 -5.30 -16.38
N LEU A 202 -0.41 -5.49 -15.82
CA LEU A 202 -1.68 -5.13 -16.47
C LEU A 202 -1.87 -3.63 -16.59
N GLU A 203 -1.58 -2.90 -15.51
CA GLU A 203 -1.66 -1.42 -15.51
C GLU A 203 -0.66 -0.81 -16.48
N ASP A 204 0.60 -1.25 -16.45
CA ASP A 204 1.65 -0.78 -17.36
C ASP A 204 1.25 -0.98 -18.84
N LYS A 205 0.63 -2.14 -19.17
CA LYS A 205 0.12 -2.43 -20.51
C LYS A 205 -0.99 -1.45 -20.94
N VAL A 206 -1.92 -1.15 -20.03
CA VAL A 206 -3.01 -0.21 -20.34
C VAL A 206 -2.51 1.23 -20.44
N LEU A 207 -1.55 1.63 -19.58
CA LEU A 207 -0.91 2.95 -19.66
C LEU A 207 -0.20 3.15 -20.99
N HIS A 208 0.49 2.14 -21.52
CA HIS A 208 1.09 2.19 -22.86
C HIS A 208 0.06 2.39 -23.97
N ALA A 209 -1.13 1.80 -23.83
CA ALA A 209 -2.16 1.86 -24.86
C ALA A 209 -3.02 3.14 -24.81
N GLU A 210 -3.26 3.67 -23.60
CA GLU A 210 -4.31 4.66 -23.38
C GLU A 210 -3.79 6.02 -22.84
N LEU A 211 -2.56 6.11 -22.29
CA LEU A 211 -2.04 7.36 -21.75
C LEU A 211 -1.02 8.00 -22.71
N PRO A 212 -1.34 9.14 -23.33
CA PRO A 212 -0.41 9.84 -24.23
C PRO A 212 0.94 10.15 -23.55
N GLY A 213 2.05 9.88 -24.23
CA GLY A 213 3.41 10.12 -23.74
C GLY A 213 3.94 9.05 -22.79
N TYR A 214 3.13 8.04 -22.40
CA TYR A 214 3.62 6.99 -21.50
C TYR A 214 4.70 6.11 -22.13
N SER A 215 4.62 5.80 -23.40
CA SER A 215 5.63 5.02 -24.12
C SER A 215 7.00 5.70 -24.13
N ASP A 216 7.04 7.03 -24.32
CA ASP A 216 8.28 7.81 -24.27
C ASP A 216 8.86 7.85 -22.86
N TYR A 217 8.02 7.95 -21.84
CA TYR A 217 8.42 7.84 -20.46
C TYR A 217 9.00 6.45 -20.14
N ALA A 218 8.32 5.39 -20.54
CA ALA A 218 8.75 4.00 -20.31
C ALA A 218 10.06 3.66 -21.04
N ALA A 219 10.36 4.29 -22.18
CA ALA A 219 11.64 4.16 -22.87
C ALA A 219 12.81 4.74 -22.05
N ARG A 220 12.55 5.82 -21.27
CA ARG A 220 13.54 6.44 -20.39
C ARG A 220 13.63 5.74 -19.04
N VAL A 221 12.49 5.36 -18.45
CA VAL A 221 12.40 4.67 -17.15
C VAL A 221 12.04 3.21 -17.39
N ARG A 222 13.06 2.37 -17.60
CA ARG A 222 12.91 0.98 -18.06
C ARG A 222 12.26 0.07 -17.01
N TRP A 223 12.49 0.34 -15.74
CA TRP A 223 12.12 -0.55 -14.63
C TRP A 223 10.70 -0.30 -14.15
N ARG A 224 9.91 -1.36 -14.01
CA ARG A 224 8.56 -1.27 -13.45
C ARG A 224 8.60 -1.15 -11.92
N LEU A 225 9.33 -2.05 -11.26
CA LEU A 225 9.40 -2.13 -9.80
C LEU A 225 10.85 -2.07 -9.30
N LEU A 226 11.70 -3.01 -9.71
CA LEU A 226 13.06 -3.16 -9.20
C LEU A 226 14.09 -2.81 -10.27
N PRO A 227 14.95 -1.80 -10.04
CA PRO A 227 16.03 -1.47 -10.94
C PRO A 227 16.96 -2.69 -11.19
N GLY A 228 17.27 -2.96 -12.44
CA GLY A 228 18.10 -4.09 -12.83
C GLY A 228 17.38 -5.43 -12.93
N VAL A 229 16.11 -5.55 -12.50
CA VAL A 229 15.36 -6.81 -12.51
C VAL A 229 14.16 -6.74 -13.43
N TRP A 230 13.25 -5.81 -13.22
CA TRP A 230 11.97 -5.73 -13.98
C TRP A 230 11.33 -4.36 -13.97
#